data_99a9be4bdbcf0903f015e472306e5fe6
#
_entry.id   99a9be4bdbcf0903f015e472306e5fe6
#
_cell.length_a   1.000
_cell.length_b   1.000
_cell.length_c   1.000
_cell.angle_alpha   90.00
_cell.angle_beta   90.00
_cell.angle_gamma   90.00
#
_symmetry.space_group_name_H-M   'P 1'
#
loop_
_entity.id
_entity.type
_entity.pdbx_description
1 polymer ?
#
loop_
_entity_poly.entity_id
_entity_poly.type
_entity_poly.pdbx_seq_one_letter_code
_entity_poly.pdbx_strand_id
1 'polypeptide(L)'
;MTPAVVLIAIFAYFIVLFGISYIVGHRADNQGFFVGNRKSPWYVVAFAMIGSMISGVTFISVPGMVAASGFSYLQMVLGFVVGQILIAYVLVPLFYKMNLVSIYEYLENRFGMSSYRTGAWFFFISKMLGAAVRLFLVCVVLQLLVFGPMKLPFLLNVIFTVGLVWLYTFRGGVKSLIWTDTLKTVCLIVSVILCIYLSLIHI
;
A
#
# COMPACT_ATOMS: atom_id res chain seq x y z
N MET A 1 -8.27 22.95 10.10
CA MET A 1 -9.29 21.88 10.13
C MET A 1 -9.59 21.53 11.57
N THR A 2 -10.85 21.39 11.96
CA THR A 2 -11.18 20.96 13.31
C THR A 2 -10.88 19.46 13.45
N PRO A 3 -10.36 18.96 14.59
CA PRO A 3 -10.07 17.54 14.82
C PRO A 3 -11.27 16.63 14.54
N ALA A 4 -12.49 17.12 14.79
CA ALA A 4 -13.72 16.40 14.52
C ALA A 4 -13.93 16.10 13.02
N VAL A 5 -13.64 17.03 12.12
CA VAL A 5 -13.77 16.82 10.67
C VAL A 5 -12.79 15.76 10.18
N VAL A 6 -11.56 15.78 10.70
CA VAL A 6 -10.55 14.77 10.36
C VAL A 6 -10.98 13.39 10.84
N LEU A 7 -11.49 13.29 12.08
CA LEU A 7 -12.02 12.03 12.61
C LEU A 7 -13.18 11.48 11.78
N ILE A 8 -14.16 12.33 11.44
CA ILE A 8 -15.30 11.93 10.62
C ILE A 8 -14.83 11.38 9.27
N ALA A 9 -13.87 12.05 8.61
CA ALA A 9 -13.31 11.60 7.34
C ALA A 9 -12.61 10.23 7.48
N ILE A 10 -11.82 10.05 8.56
CA ILE A 10 -11.15 8.77 8.85
C ILE A 10 -12.17 7.67 9.10
N PHE A 11 -13.17 7.90 9.95
CA PHE A 11 -14.21 6.90 10.22
C PHE A 11 -15.03 6.57 8.97
N ALA A 12 -15.42 7.56 8.17
CA ALA A 12 -16.12 7.33 6.91
C ALA A 12 -15.29 6.45 5.95
N TYR A 13 -14.00 6.75 5.82
CA TYR A 13 -13.08 5.94 5.01
C TYR A 13 -12.97 4.51 5.53
N PHE A 14 -12.81 4.31 6.85
CA PHE A 14 -12.75 2.97 7.43
C PHE A 14 -14.06 2.19 7.30
N ILE A 15 -15.23 2.85 7.42
CA ILE A 15 -16.53 2.21 7.18
C ILE A 15 -16.60 1.64 5.76
N VAL A 16 -16.12 2.40 4.76
CA VAL A 16 -16.05 1.91 3.36
C VAL A 16 -15.09 0.74 3.24
N LEU A 17 -13.90 0.81 3.86
CA LEU A 17 -12.93 -0.29 3.87
C LEU A 17 -13.50 -1.56 4.51
N PHE A 18 -14.17 -1.44 5.66
CA PHE A 18 -14.83 -2.56 6.33
C PHE A 18 -15.96 -3.13 5.48
N GLY A 19 -16.76 -2.27 4.85
CA GLY A 19 -17.83 -2.71 3.94
C GLY A 19 -17.28 -3.55 2.78
N ILE A 20 -16.23 -3.09 2.12
CA ILE A 20 -15.57 -3.84 1.04
C ILE A 20 -14.97 -5.14 1.59
N SER A 21 -14.25 -5.08 2.71
CA SER A 21 -13.63 -6.26 3.32
C SER A 21 -14.67 -7.31 3.69
N TYR A 22 -15.81 -6.90 4.22
CA TYR A 22 -16.92 -7.79 4.58
C TYR A 22 -17.57 -8.45 3.35
N ILE A 23 -17.91 -7.66 2.33
CA ILE A 23 -18.57 -8.15 1.10
C ILE A 23 -17.66 -9.12 0.34
N VAL A 24 -16.38 -8.76 0.20
CA VAL A 24 -15.41 -9.55 -0.59
C VAL A 24 -14.87 -10.74 0.20
N GLY A 25 -14.70 -10.57 1.53
CA GLY A 25 -14.11 -11.59 2.41
C GLY A 25 -15.09 -12.67 2.85
N HIS A 26 -16.41 -12.42 2.83
CA HIS A 26 -17.44 -13.34 3.35
C HIS A 26 -17.49 -14.72 2.66
N ARG A 27 -16.91 -14.85 1.45
CA ARG A 27 -16.84 -16.10 0.68
C ARG A 27 -15.42 -16.51 0.35
N ALA A 28 -14.44 -16.09 1.14
CA ALA A 28 -13.05 -16.45 0.90
C ALA A 28 -12.78 -17.86 1.45
N ASP A 29 -12.59 -18.82 0.55
CA ASP A 29 -11.99 -20.11 0.82
C ASP A 29 -10.49 -19.95 1.13
N ASN A 30 -9.81 -20.98 1.66
CA ASN A 30 -8.38 -20.93 1.97
C ASN A 30 -7.53 -20.47 0.76
N GLN A 31 -7.85 -20.89 -0.45
CA GLN A 31 -7.19 -20.40 -1.67
C GLN A 31 -7.51 -18.94 -1.96
N GLY A 32 -8.73 -18.49 -1.65
CA GLY A 32 -9.14 -17.08 -1.77
C GLY A 32 -8.39 -16.19 -0.78
N PHE A 33 -8.11 -16.70 0.41
CA PHE A 33 -7.38 -15.97 1.45
C PHE A 33 -5.91 -15.75 1.09
N PHE A 34 -5.19 -16.77 0.60
CA PHE A 34 -3.74 -16.68 0.34
C PHE A 34 -3.39 -16.20 -1.07
N VAL A 35 -4.14 -16.58 -2.11
CA VAL A 35 -3.81 -16.31 -3.52
C VAL A 35 -4.94 -15.64 -4.31
N GLY A 36 -6.03 -15.20 -3.65
CA GLY A 36 -7.14 -14.53 -4.32
C GLY A 36 -7.84 -15.38 -5.38
N ASN A 37 -7.77 -16.72 -5.28
CA ASN A 37 -8.27 -17.70 -6.27
C ASN A 37 -7.72 -17.52 -7.69
N ARG A 38 -6.72 -16.67 -7.92
CA ARG A 38 -6.16 -16.29 -9.23
C ARG A 38 -7.23 -15.85 -10.27
N LYS A 39 -8.40 -15.38 -9.79
CA LYS A 39 -9.56 -15.00 -10.63
C LYS A 39 -9.85 -13.50 -10.63
N SER A 40 -9.00 -12.69 -10.05
CA SER A 40 -9.19 -11.24 -10.05
C SER A 40 -8.99 -10.67 -11.46
N PRO A 41 -9.87 -9.76 -11.94
CA PRO A 41 -9.70 -9.12 -13.23
C PRO A 41 -8.36 -8.37 -13.30
N TRP A 42 -7.68 -8.41 -14.43
CA TRP A 42 -6.35 -7.83 -14.62
C TRP A 42 -6.30 -6.34 -14.32
N TYR A 43 -7.32 -5.57 -14.66
CA TYR A 43 -7.39 -4.14 -14.39
C TYR A 43 -7.50 -3.83 -12.89
N VAL A 44 -8.25 -4.64 -12.12
CA VAL A 44 -8.34 -4.49 -10.66
C VAL A 44 -6.98 -4.77 -10.01
N VAL A 45 -6.29 -5.81 -10.47
CA VAL A 45 -4.94 -6.14 -9.99
C VAL A 45 -3.95 -5.04 -10.33
N ALA A 46 -4.01 -4.49 -11.55
CA ALA A 46 -3.14 -3.38 -11.97
C ALA A 46 -3.36 -2.14 -11.09
N PHE A 47 -4.61 -1.74 -10.84
CA PHE A 47 -4.93 -0.64 -9.92
C PHE A 47 -4.49 -0.92 -8.48
N ALA A 48 -4.70 -2.14 -7.99
CA ALA A 48 -4.24 -2.54 -6.65
C ALA A 48 -2.71 -2.48 -6.53
N MET A 49 -1.97 -2.88 -7.55
CA MET A 49 -0.50 -2.78 -7.57
C MET A 49 -0.04 -1.33 -7.48
N ILE A 50 -0.65 -0.40 -8.21
CA ILE A 50 -0.35 1.02 -8.11
C ILE A 50 -0.57 1.51 -6.67
N GLY A 51 -1.73 1.19 -6.07
CA GLY A 51 -2.07 1.59 -4.70
C GLY A 51 -1.17 0.97 -3.61
N SER A 52 -0.60 -0.20 -3.88
CA SER A 52 0.37 -0.82 -2.96
C SER A 52 1.76 -0.19 -3.03
N MET A 53 2.14 0.36 -4.19
CA MET A 53 3.43 1.02 -4.41
C MET A 53 3.43 2.47 -3.95
N ILE A 54 2.36 3.22 -4.28
CA ILE A 54 2.23 4.63 -3.91
C ILE A 54 1.62 4.73 -2.52
N SER A 55 2.30 5.40 -1.61
CA SER A 55 1.81 5.67 -0.25
C SER A 55 1.44 7.15 -0.10
N GLY A 56 0.67 7.48 0.94
CA GLY A 56 0.40 8.88 1.30
C GLY A 56 1.68 9.68 1.58
N VAL A 57 2.73 9.01 2.06
CA VAL A 57 4.05 9.62 2.24
C VAL A 57 4.63 10.04 0.88
N THR A 58 4.56 9.17 -0.13
CA THR A 58 5.02 9.48 -1.50
C THR A 58 4.26 10.68 -2.08
N PHE A 59 2.95 10.74 -1.82
CA PHE A 59 2.10 11.85 -2.28
C PHE A 59 2.54 13.22 -1.76
N ILE A 60 3.05 13.28 -0.53
CA ILE A 60 3.53 14.53 0.09
C ILE A 60 5.00 14.77 -0.24
N SER A 61 5.86 13.73 -0.17
CA SER A 61 7.30 13.88 -0.27
C SER A 61 7.79 14.19 -1.68
N VAL A 62 7.16 13.64 -2.72
CA VAL A 62 7.59 13.86 -4.11
C VAL A 62 7.44 15.32 -4.54
N PRO A 63 6.30 16.00 -4.35
CA PRO A 63 6.19 17.44 -4.62
C PRO A 63 7.18 18.28 -3.79
N GLY A 64 7.38 17.90 -2.52
CA GLY A 64 8.38 18.55 -1.66
C GLY A 64 9.81 18.42 -2.18
N MET A 65 10.20 17.26 -2.71
CA MET A 65 11.50 17.05 -3.35
C MET A 65 11.65 17.85 -4.64
N VAL A 66 10.59 17.97 -5.44
CA VAL A 66 10.61 18.82 -6.65
C VAL A 66 10.84 20.28 -6.28
N ALA A 67 10.22 20.76 -5.22
CA ALA A 67 10.43 22.13 -4.74
C ALA A 67 11.88 22.36 -4.24
N ALA A 68 12.51 21.36 -3.63
CA ALA A 68 13.86 21.48 -3.05
C ALA A 68 14.99 21.24 -4.07
N SER A 69 14.83 20.30 -5.01
CA SER A 69 15.88 19.82 -5.92
C SER A 69 15.49 19.85 -7.40
N GLY A 70 14.40 20.54 -7.76
CA GLY A 70 13.88 20.59 -9.13
C GLY A 70 13.43 19.20 -9.60
N PHE A 71 13.51 18.97 -10.90
CA PHE A 71 13.08 17.71 -11.51
C PHE A 71 14.09 16.55 -11.43
N SER A 72 15.10 16.60 -10.55
CA SER A 72 16.07 15.50 -10.39
C SER A 72 15.42 14.16 -10.02
N TYR A 73 14.29 14.17 -9.33
CA TYR A 73 13.50 12.98 -9.02
C TYR A 73 12.97 12.27 -10.28
N LEU A 74 12.81 12.98 -11.41
CA LEU A 74 12.34 12.40 -12.66
C LEU A 74 13.29 11.32 -13.19
N GLN A 75 14.60 11.45 -12.98
CA GLN A 75 15.58 10.43 -13.36
C GLN A 75 15.32 9.09 -12.66
N MET A 76 14.98 9.14 -11.35
CA MET A 76 14.63 7.95 -10.59
C MET A 76 13.33 7.33 -11.14
N VAL A 77 12.32 8.14 -11.47
CA VAL A 77 11.06 7.68 -12.05
C VAL A 77 11.31 6.97 -13.38
N LEU A 78 12.14 7.51 -14.25
CA LEU A 78 12.51 6.87 -15.52
C LEU A 78 13.20 5.52 -15.28
N GLY A 79 14.11 5.44 -14.30
CA GLY A 79 14.72 4.18 -13.88
C GLY A 79 13.69 3.15 -13.41
N PHE A 80 12.68 3.56 -12.64
CA PHE A 80 11.58 2.67 -12.23
C PHE A 80 10.76 2.18 -13.43
N VAL A 81 10.49 3.02 -14.43
CA VAL A 81 9.76 2.61 -15.64
C VAL A 81 10.52 1.50 -16.37
N VAL A 82 11.84 1.68 -16.59
CA VAL A 82 12.69 0.65 -17.20
C VAL A 82 12.67 -0.64 -16.37
N GLY A 83 12.79 -0.53 -15.04
CA GLY A 83 12.73 -1.67 -14.14
C GLY A 83 11.39 -2.42 -14.23
N GLN A 84 10.27 -1.71 -14.28
CA GLN A 84 8.94 -2.32 -14.43
C GLN A 84 8.77 -3.02 -15.79
N ILE A 85 9.32 -2.47 -16.86
CA ILE A 85 9.32 -3.11 -18.18
C ILE A 85 10.08 -4.44 -18.13
N LEU A 86 11.26 -4.47 -17.51
CA LEU A 86 12.03 -5.70 -17.33
C LEU A 86 11.28 -6.73 -16.50
N ILE A 87 10.64 -6.31 -15.40
CA ILE A 87 9.81 -7.19 -14.59
C ILE A 87 8.67 -7.78 -15.41
N ALA A 88 7.97 -6.96 -16.19
CA ALA A 88 6.80 -7.39 -16.98
C ALA A 88 7.18 -8.40 -18.08
N TYR A 89 8.31 -8.19 -18.76
CA TYR A 89 8.70 -9.05 -19.89
C TYR A 89 9.57 -10.25 -19.51
N VAL A 90 10.29 -10.18 -18.40
CA VAL A 90 11.21 -11.25 -17.98
C VAL A 90 10.69 -11.99 -16.77
N LEU A 91 10.38 -11.28 -15.68
CA LEU A 91 10.07 -11.90 -14.40
C LEU A 91 8.67 -12.50 -14.38
N VAL A 92 7.66 -11.77 -14.86
CA VAL A 92 6.27 -12.24 -14.87
C VAL A 92 6.08 -13.51 -15.72
N PRO A 93 6.58 -13.59 -16.97
CA PRO A 93 6.52 -14.84 -17.75
C PRO A 93 7.23 -16.01 -17.08
N LEU A 94 8.37 -15.75 -16.40
CA LEU A 94 9.07 -16.78 -15.65
C LEU A 94 8.22 -17.36 -14.52
N PHE A 95 7.55 -16.49 -13.74
CA PHE A 95 6.63 -16.91 -12.68
C PHE A 95 5.49 -17.78 -13.19
N TYR A 96 4.88 -17.38 -14.31
CA TYR A 96 3.79 -18.17 -14.92
C TYR A 96 4.29 -19.51 -15.46
N LYS A 97 5.44 -19.53 -16.12
CA LYS A 97 6.01 -20.76 -16.69
C LYS A 97 6.38 -21.79 -15.63
N MET A 98 6.87 -21.34 -14.49
CA MET A 98 7.29 -22.21 -13.40
C MET A 98 6.20 -22.42 -12.33
N ASN A 99 5.00 -21.83 -12.48
CA ASN A 99 3.91 -21.85 -11.50
C ASN A 99 4.33 -21.41 -10.09
N LEU A 100 5.28 -20.48 -9.97
CA LEU A 100 5.81 -20.02 -8.70
C LEU A 100 4.80 -19.15 -7.94
N VAL A 101 4.80 -19.28 -6.62
CA VAL A 101 4.05 -18.39 -5.72
C VAL A 101 4.94 -17.22 -5.26
N SER A 102 6.25 -17.46 -5.14
CA SER A 102 7.21 -16.44 -4.74
C SER A 102 8.55 -16.58 -5.44
N ILE A 103 9.32 -15.48 -5.52
CA ILE A 103 10.68 -15.50 -6.07
C ILE A 103 11.63 -16.37 -5.23
N TYR A 104 11.33 -16.56 -3.94
CA TYR A 104 12.15 -17.37 -3.04
C TYR A 104 12.08 -18.85 -3.37
N GLU A 105 10.93 -19.34 -3.85
CA GLU A 105 10.75 -20.69 -4.36
C GLU A 105 11.64 -20.95 -5.59
N TYR A 106 11.81 -19.93 -6.46
CA TYR A 106 12.77 -20.00 -7.55
C TYR A 106 14.21 -20.11 -7.04
N LEU A 107 14.56 -19.34 -6.00
CA LEU A 107 15.89 -19.43 -5.38
C LEU A 107 16.16 -20.80 -4.76
N GLU A 108 15.14 -21.40 -4.14
CA GLU A 108 15.21 -22.75 -3.59
C GLU A 108 15.53 -23.77 -4.66
N ASN A 109 14.76 -23.77 -5.75
CA ASN A 109 14.89 -24.71 -6.85
C ASN A 109 16.25 -24.61 -7.59
N ARG A 110 16.87 -23.42 -7.60
CA ARG A 110 18.10 -23.17 -8.36
C ARG A 110 19.37 -23.16 -7.48
N PHE A 111 19.28 -22.67 -6.27
CA PHE A 111 20.44 -22.44 -5.38
C PHE A 111 20.32 -23.15 -4.03
N GLY A 112 19.21 -23.84 -3.79
CA GLY A 112 18.98 -24.64 -2.59
C GLY A 112 18.35 -23.87 -1.42
N MET A 113 18.02 -24.62 -0.37
CA MET A 113 17.26 -24.17 0.81
C MET A 113 17.96 -23.03 1.58
N SER A 114 19.29 -22.98 1.60
CA SER A 114 20.02 -21.90 2.29
C SER A 114 19.76 -20.54 1.63
N SER A 115 19.73 -20.50 0.28
CA SER A 115 19.44 -19.31 -0.49
C SER A 115 17.99 -18.84 -0.29
N TYR A 116 17.05 -19.77 -0.27
CA TYR A 116 15.65 -19.52 0.08
C TYR A 116 15.51 -18.83 1.44
N ARG A 117 16.08 -19.43 2.49
CA ARG A 117 15.99 -18.91 3.87
C ARG A 117 16.61 -17.52 4.00
N THR A 118 17.80 -17.33 3.44
CA THR A 118 18.50 -16.04 3.49
C THR A 118 17.66 -14.95 2.80
N GLY A 119 17.19 -15.21 1.58
CA GLY A 119 16.35 -14.28 0.86
C GLY A 119 15.04 -13.95 1.59
N ALA A 120 14.37 -14.95 2.13
CA ALA A 120 13.14 -14.77 2.91
C ALA A 120 13.35 -13.92 4.18
N TRP A 121 14.45 -14.14 4.90
CA TRP A 121 14.79 -13.36 6.10
C TRP A 121 15.09 -11.90 5.77
N PHE A 122 15.92 -11.61 4.76
CA PHE A 122 16.18 -10.24 4.33
C PHE A 122 14.91 -9.52 3.86
N PHE A 123 14.04 -10.22 3.14
CA PHE A 123 12.75 -9.67 2.74
C PHE A 123 11.87 -9.34 3.95
N PHE A 124 11.76 -10.27 4.89
CA PHE A 124 10.96 -10.08 6.10
C PHE A 124 11.42 -8.85 6.88
N ILE A 125 12.71 -8.74 7.16
CA ILE A 125 13.29 -7.59 7.88
C ILE A 125 13.04 -6.29 7.09
N SER A 126 13.31 -6.27 5.79
CA SER A 126 13.09 -5.10 4.94
C SER A 126 11.63 -4.65 4.94
N LYS A 127 10.69 -5.59 4.83
CA LYS A 127 9.25 -5.28 4.86
C LYS A 127 8.77 -4.80 6.22
N MET A 128 9.27 -5.39 7.30
CA MET A 128 8.96 -4.95 8.67
C MET A 128 9.45 -3.52 8.93
N LEU A 129 10.69 -3.22 8.58
CA LEU A 129 11.24 -1.87 8.73
C LEU A 129 10.47 -0.85 7.88
N GLY A 130 10.21 -1.16 6.61
CA GLY A 130 9.45 -0.30 5.72
C GLY A 130 8.02 -0.06 6.19
N ALA A 131 7.35 -1.07 6.73
CA ALA A 131 6.02 -0.94 7.33
C ALA A 131 6.04 -0.08 8.58
N ALA A 132 7.03 -0.28 9.47
CA ALA A 132 7.18 0.49 10.69
C ALA A 132 7.39 1.99 10.42
N VAL A 133 8.25 2.35 9.46
CA VAL A 133 8.46 3.75 9.06
C VAL A 133 7.18 4.38 8.51
N ARG A 134 6.45 3.68 7.64
CA ARG A 134 5.19 4.19 7.09
C ARG A 134 4.14 4.40 8.19
N LEU A 135 4.00 3.43 9.09
CA LEU A 135 3.08 3.53 10.23
C LEU A 135 3.44 4.70 11.13
N PHE A 136 4.72 4.86 11.45
CA PHE A 136 5.21 5.97 12.27
C PHE A 136 4.82 7.32 11.64
N LEU A 137 5.04 7.53 10.35
CA LEU A 137 4.68 8.77 9.66
C LEU A 137 3.17 9.04 9.70
N VAL A 138 2.34 8.01 9.50
CA VAL A 138 0.88 8.14 9.64
C VAL A 138 0.50 8.52 11.08
N CYS A 139 1.10 7.87 12.09
CA CYS A 139 0.85 8.20 13.49
C CYS A 139 1.30 9.62 13.86
N VAL A 140 2.41 10.12 13.30
CA VAL A 140 2.84 11.52 13.50
C VAL A 140 1.79 12.49 12.96
N VAL A 141 1.28 12.27 11.74
CA VAL A 141 0.25 13.12 11.16
C VAL A 141 -1.04 13.09 11.99
N LEU A 142 -1.49 11.90 12.41
CA LEU A 142 -2.66 11.75 13.28
C LEU A 142 -2.45 12.39 14.65
N GLN A 143 -1.24 12.32 15.20
CA GLN A 143 -0.90 13.00 16.46
C GLN A 143 -1.05 14.51 16.32
N LEU A 144 -0.54 15.08 15.26
CA LEU A 144 -0.61 16.53 15.04
C LEU A 144 -2.05 17.02 14.80
N LEU A 145 -2.85 16.27 14.04
CA LEU A 145 -4.17 16.73 13.62
C LEU A 145 -5.30 16.36 14.60
N VAL A 146 -5.16 15.25 15.34
CA VAL A 146 -6.25 14.65 16.12
C VAL A 146 -5.87 14.46 17.58
N PHE A 147 -4.89 13.60 17.85
CA PHE A 147 -4.57 13.18 19.22
C PHE A 147 -3.85 14.24 20.06
N GLY A 148 -3.04 15.09 19.44
CA GLY A 148 -2.36 16.20 20.11
C GLY A 148 -3.33 17.26 20.66
N PRO A 149 -4.27 17.78 19.84
CA PRO A 149 -5.33 18.67 20.34
C PRO A 149 -6.19 18.04 21.45
N MET A 150 -6.36 16.71 21.43
CA MET A 150 -7.08 15.97 22.48
C MET A 150 -6.21 15.62 23.69
N LYS A 151 -4.94 16.03 23.70
CA LYS A 151 -3.94 15.75 24.79
C LYS A 151 -3.75 14.25 25.06
N LEU A 152 -3.94 13.40 24.03
CA LEU A 152 -3.76 11.96 24.16
C LEU A 152 -2.31 11.56 23.85
N PRO A 153 -1.74 10.58 24.59
CA PRO A 153 -0.37 10.13 24.39
C PRO A 153 -0.19 9.43 23.05
N PHE A 154 1.01 9.57 22.48
CA PHE A 154 1.37 8.95 21.18
C PHE A 154 1.16 7.43 21.14
N LEU A 155 1.39 6.74 22.26
CA LEU A 155 1.19 5.30 22.36
C LEU A 155 -0.27 4.88 22.06
N LEU A 156 -1.26 5.62 22.56
CA LEU A 156 -2.67 5.35 22.26
C LEU A 156 -2.99 5.52 20.77
N ASN A 157 -2.42 6.51 20.12
CA ASN A 157 -2.53 6.71 18.67
C ASN A 157 -1.98 5.49 17.91
N VAL A 158 -0.79 5.00 18.27
CA VAL A 158 -0.18 3.82 17.64
C VAL A 158 -1.07 2.60 17.82
N ILE A 159 -1.53 2.32 19.04
CA ILE A 159 -2.42 1.18 19.34
C ILE A 159 -3.72 1.27 18.54
N PHE A 160 -4.33 2.45 18.51
CA PHE A 160 -5.55 2.69 17.75
C PHE A 160 -5.35 2.44 16.26
N THR A 161 -4.29 3.00 15.66
CA THR A 161 -4.00 2.86 14.23
C THR A 161 -3.69 1.41 13.85
N VAL A 162 -2.85 0.73 14.63
CA VAL A 162 -2.53 -0.68 14.42
C VAL A 162 -3.78 -1.55 14.58
N GLY A 163 -4.60 -1.28 15.61
CA GLY A 163 -5.85 -1.99 15.85
C GLY A 163 -6.83 -1.87 14.68
N LEU A 164 -7.00 -0.68 14.12
CA LEU A 164 -7.86 -0.46 12.94
C LEU A 164 -7.34 -1.23 11.71
N VAL A 165 -6.03 -1.16 11.44
CA VAL A 165 -5.42 -1.90 10.31
C VAL A 165 -5.58 -3.41 10.49
N TRP A 166 -5.31 -3.91 11.70
CA TRP A 166 -5.47 -5.33 12.01
C TRP A 166 -6.92 -5.79 11.81
N LEU A 167 -7.87 -5.00 12.29
CA LEU A 167 -9.29 -5.35 12.27
C LEU A 167 -9.85 -5.55 10.85
N TYR A 168 -9.50 -4.67 9.89
CA TYR A 168 -9.98 -4.84 8.51
C TYR A 168 -9.21 -5.92 7.73
N THR A 169 -7.95 -6.18 8.11
CA THR A 169 -7.10 -7.16 7.40
C THR A 169 -7.38 -8.59 7.84
N PHE A 170 -7.73 -8.78 9.12
CA PHE A 170 -7.84 -10.11 9.74
C PHE A 170 -8.82 -11.06 9.04
N ARG A 171 -9.94 -10.56 8.50
CA ARG A 171 -10.97 -11.40 7.86
C ARG A 171 -10.85 -11.50 6.34
N GLY A 172 -10.21 -10.54 5.69
CA GLY A 172 -10.34 -10.38 4.25
C GLY A 172 -9.29 -11.09 3.40
N GLY A 173 -8.11 -11.39 3.94
CA GLY A 173 -7.01 -11.98 3.20
C GLY A 173 -6.60 -11.17 1.95
N VAL A 174 -5.86 -11.82 1.04
CA VAL A 174 -5.34 -11.20 -0.20
C VAL A 174 -6.46 -10.68 -1.10
N LYS A 175 -7.57 -11.39 -1.20
CA LYS A 175 -8.71 -10.99 -2.05
C LYS A 175 -9.28 -9.64 -1.62
N SER A 176 -9.46 -9.43 -0.32
CA SER A 176 -9.94 -8.16 0.23
C SER A 176 -8.90 -7.04 0.04
N LEU A 177 -7.61 -7.35 0.23
CA LEU A 177 -6.53 -6.38 0.04
C LEU A 177 -6.50 -5.83 -1.39
N ILE A 178 -6.68 -6.66 -2.41
CA ILE A 178 -6.73 -6.22 -3.81
C ILE A 178 -7.82 -5.15 -4.02
N TRP A 179 -9.02 -5.36 -3.50
CA TRP A 179 -10.12 -4.42 -3.65
C TRP A 179 -9.95 -3.15 -2.82
N THR A 180 -9.43 -3.27 -1.60
CA THR A 180 -9.13 -2.09 -0.76
C THR A 180 -7.99 -1.26 -1.33
N ASP A 181 -6.97 -1.89 -1.91
CA ASP A 181 -5.88 -1.18 -2.57
C ASP A 181 -6.33 -0.51 -3.87
N THR A 182 -7.26 -1.12 -4.60
CA THR A 182 -7.91 -0.48 -5.75
C THR A 182 -8.66 0.80 -5.32
N LEU A 183 -9.43 0.74 -4.22
CA LEU A 183 -10.11 1.93 -3.69
C LEU A 183 -9.10 3.02 -3.30
N LYS A 184 -8.01 2.67 -2.60
CA LYS A 184 -6.94 3.62 -2.25
C LYS A 184 -6.38 4.31 -3.49
N THR A 185 -6.13 3.54 -4.56
CA THR A 185 -5.62 4.09 -5.83
C THR A 185 -6.58 5.09 -6.45
N VAL A 186 -7.88 4.76 -6.48
CA VAL A 186 -8.92 5.67 -6.99
C VAL A 186 -8.96 6.96 -6.16
N CYS A 187 -9.00 6.86 -4.84
CA CYS A 187 -8.97 8.03 -3.95
C CYS A 187 -7.71 8.87 -4.17
N LEU A 188 -6.55 8.26 -4.37
CA LEU A 188 -5.30 8.94 -4.62
C LEU A 188 -5.32 9.69 -5.96
N ILE A 189 -5.79 9.06 -7.03
CA ILE A 189 -5.92 9.70 -8.36
C ILE A 189 -6.89 10.88 -8.28
N VAL A 190 -8.04 10.71 -7.64
CA VAL A 190 -9.01 11.80 -7.43
C VAL A 190 -8.37 12.95 -6.65
N SER A 191 -7.60 12.65 -5.60
CA SER A 191 -6.89 13.68 -4.81
C SER A 191 -5.87 14.45 -5.66
N VAL A 192 -5.11 13.77 -6.54
CA VAL A 192 -4.16 14.42 -7.46
C VAL A 192 -4.90 15.35 -8.42
N ILE A 193 -5.98 14.87 -9.04
CA ILE A 193 -6.79 15.68 -9.98
C ILE A 193 -7.35 16.91 -9.27
N LEU A 194 -7.90 16.77 -8.08
CA LEU A 194 -8.40 17.88 -7.29
C LEU A 194 -7.30 18.88 -6.92
N CYS A 195 -6.11 18.40 -6.55
CA CYS A 195 -4.98 19.29 -6.26
C CYS A 195 -4.56 20.09 -7.49
N ILE A 196 -4.48 19.46 -8.66
CA ILE A 196 -4.16 20.14 -9.93
C ILE A 196 -5.25 21.16 -10.26
N TYR A 197 -6.51 20.78 -10.17
CA TYR A 197 -7.65 21.68 -10.46
C TYR A 197 -7.65 22.89 -9.55
N LEU A 198 -7.49 22.70 -8.24
CA LEU A 198 -7.43 23.81 -7.28
C LEU A 198 -6.18 24.68 -7.48
N SER A 199 -5.04 24.11 -7.84
CA SER A 199 -3.83 24.86 -8.14
C SER A 199 -4.01 25.75 -9.38
N LEU A 200 -4.68 25.26 -10.42
CA LEU A 200 -4.97 26.05 -11.63
C LEU A 200 -5.97 27.19 -11.42
N ILE A 201 -6.87 27.05 -10.43
CA ILE A 201 -7.84 28.11 -10.10
C ILE A 201 -7.20 29.22 -9.26
N HIS A 202 -6.14 28.90 -8.49
CA HIS A 202 -5.48 29.85 -7.59
C HIS A 202 -4.21 30.50 -8.18
N ILE A 203 -3.87 30.20 -9.43
CA ILE A 203 -2.84 30.91 -10.22
C ILE A 203 -3.53 32.01 -11.03
#